data_9fce0efc8dc2396750926f169436392e
#
_entry.id   9fce0efc8dc2396750926f169436392e
#
_cell.length_a   1.000
_cell.length_b   1.000
_cell.length_c   1.000
_cell.angle_alpha   90.00
_cell.angle_beta   90.00
_cell.angle_gamma   90.00
#
_symmetry.space_group_name_H-M   'P 1'
#
loop_
_entity.id
_entity.type
_entity.pdbx_description
1 polymer ?
#
loop_
_entity_poly.entity_id
_entity_poly.type
_entity_poly.pdbx_seq_one_letter_code
_entity_poly.pdbx_strand_id
1 'polypeptide(L)'
;MKSFKETLDGLKVNSVQVYWKPPIFNDSNVFQVINKNKDKIESANKEAVTRILNAKPYLVGMGKALDVITGMKKNLLLHAGPPVTWDKMCGPMKGAVIGALIYEGIASSTQEAEKIVASGEIEFSPCHEHSTVGPMAGIVSP
;
A
#
# COMPACT_ATOMS: atom_id res chain seq x y z
N MET A 1 -13.85 16.82 16.97
CA MET A 1 -14.31 15.49 16.48
C MET A 1 -15.54 14.94 17.19
N LYS A 2 -16.19 15.70 18.09
CA LYS A 2 -17.49 15.31 18.66
C LYS A 2 -18.56 15.14 17.57
N SER A 3 -18.51 15.97 16.52
CA SER A 3 -19.46 15.93 15.40
C SER A 3 -19.48 14.60 14.62
N PHE A 4 -18.36 13.88 14.52
CA PHE A 4 -18.36 12.57 13.88
C PHE A 4 -19.14 11.52 14.65
N LYS A 5 -18.98 11.51 15.99
CA LYS A 5 -19.75 10.59 16.83
C LYS A 5 -21.25 10.90 16.75
N GLU A 6 -21.62 12.18 16.85
CA GLU A 6 -23.01 12.61 16.75
C GLU A 6 -23.65 12.20 15.41
N THR A 7 -22.90 12.31 14.31
CA THR A 7 -23.35 11.84 12.99
C THR A 7 -23.54 10.33 12.96
N LEU A 8 -22.61 9.56 13.50
CA LEU A 8 -22.69 8.10 13.55
C LEU A 8 -23.83 7.63 14.46
N ASP A 9 -24.02 8.29 15.59
CA ASP A 9 -25.13 8.01 16.50
C ASP A 9 -26.50 8.28 15.82
N GLY A 10 -26.59 9.37 15.05
CA GLY A 10 -27.78 9.69 14.24
C GLY A 10 -28.08 8.63 13.17
N LEU A 11 -27.04 8.00 12.63
CA LEU A 11 -27.14 6.89 11.67
C LEU A 11 -27.30 5.52 12.34
N LYS A 12 -27.43 5.46 13.68
CA LYS A 12 -27.52 4.23 14.48
C LYS A 12 -26.33 3.27 14.28
N VAL A 13 -25.15 3.82 13.98
CA VAL A 13 -23.90 3.06 13.89
C VAL A 13 -23.25 3.01 15.26
N ASN A 14 -23.00 1.83 15.78
CA ASN A 14 -22.27 1.66 17.05
C ASN A 14 -20.89 2.29 16.95
N SER A 15 -20.64 3.29 17.77
CA SER A 15 -19.38 4.02 17.79
C SER A 15 -18.93 4.35 19.21
N VAL A 16 -17.62 4.38 19.42
CA VAL A 16 -17.03 4.74 20.71
C VAL A 16 -16.16 5.98 20.51
N GLN A 17 -16.44 7.01 21.31
CA GLN A 17 -15.59 8.21 21.34
C GLN A 17 -14.34 7.93 22.17
N VAL A 18 -13.19 7.94 21.52
CA VAL A 18 -11.89 7.81 22.17
C VAL A 18 -11.27 9.19 22.32
N TYR A 19 -10.88 9.53 23.54
CA TYR A 19 -10.06 10.72 23.82
C TYR A 19 -8.57 10.35 23.67
N TRP A 20 -8.13 10.25 22.44
CA TRP A 20 -6.74 9.96 22.17
C TRP A 20 -5.84 11.13 22.60
N LYS A 21 -4.77 10.81 23.30
CA LYS A 21 -3.67 11.72 23.60
C LYS A 21 -2.39 11.08 23.06
N PRO A 22 -1.46 11.88 22.50
CA PRO A 22 -0.15 11.35 22.15
C PRO A 22 0.50 10.70 23.38
N PRO A 23 1.16 9.55 23.24
CA PRO A 23 1.94 9.01 24.34
C PRO A 23 3.00 10.04 24.75
N ILE A 24 2.94 10.47 25.99
CA ILE A 24 3.98 11.32 26.57
C ILE A 24 5.10 10.37 26.95
N PHE A 25 6.10 10.24 26.11
CA PHE A 25 7.33 9.52 26.44
C PHE A 25 8.14 10.38 27.41
N ASN A 26 7.97 10.12 28.70
CA ASN A 26 8.83 10.70 29.74
C ASN A 26 10.11 9.86 29.94
N ASP A 27 10.51 9.08 28.95
CA ASP A 27 11.74 8.32 29.02
C ASP A 27 12.94 9.21 28.67
N SER A 28 13.64 9.65 29.73
CA SER A 28 14.86 10.45 29.61
C SER A 28 15.93 9.78 28.74
N ASN A 29 15.96 8.45 28.70
CA ASN A 29 16.93 7.69 27.92
C ASN A 29 16.68 7.86 26.43
N VAL A 30 15.42 7.85 25.99
CA VAL A 30 15.04 8.08 24.58
C VAL A 30 15.49 9.47 24.14
N PHE A 31 15.21 10.51 24.94
CA PHE A 31 15.67 11.87 24.65
C PHE A 31 17.19 11.99 24.59
N GLN A 32 17.90 11.32 25.50
CA GLN A 32 19.37 11.33 25.49
C GLN A 32 19.93 10.67 24.23
N VAL A 33 19.37 9.52 23.81
CA VAL A 33 19.77 8.83 22.58
C VAL A 33 19.51 9.68 21.34
N ILE A 34 18.34 10.31 21.25
CA ILE A 34 18.00 11.21 20.14
C ILE A 34 18.97 12.39 20.11
N ASN A 35 19.18 13.06 21.24
CA ASN A 35 20.09 14.22 21.33
C ASN A 35 21.53 13.84 20.99
N LYS A 36 22.02 12.70 21.48
CA LYS A 36 23.36 12.18 21.14
C LYS A 36 23.56 11.95 19.66
N ASN A 37 22.50 11.58 18.94
CA ASN A 37 22.54 11.29 17.50
C ASN A 37 21.96 12.42 16.63
N LYS A 38 21.68 13.59 17.20
CA LYS A 38 21.00 14.70 16.51
C LYS A 38 21.67 15.05 15.18
N ASP A 39 22.97 15.30 15.19
CA ASP A 39 23.70 15.71 13.98
C ASP A 39 23.70 14.63 12.90
N LYS A 40 23.78 13.36 13.32
CA LYS A 40 23.69 12.23 12.40
C LYS A 40 22.30 12.11 11.78
N ILE A 41 21.26 12.31 12.57
CA ILE A 41 19.86 12.30 12.11
C ILE A 41 19.63 13.48 11.14
N GLU A 42 20.06 14.68 11.49
CA GLU A 42 19.90 15.87 10.65
C GLU A 42 20.67 15.73 9.33
N SER A 43 21.89 15.20 9.37
CA SER A 43 22.69 14.94 8.16
C SER A 43 22.01 13.92 7.25
N ALA A 44 21.52 12.81 7.81
CA ALA A 44 20.79 11.79 7.05
C ALA A 44 19.50 12.32 6.44
N ASN A 45 18.74 13.10 7.19
CA ASN A 45 17.51 13.73 6.70
C ASN A 45 17.81 14.73 5.59
N LYS A 46 18.85 15.57 5.74
CA LYS A 46 19.26 16.51 4.70
C LYS A 46 19.64 15.80 3.42
N GLU A 47 20.40 14.72 3.50
CA GLU A 47 20.77 13.88 2.34
C GLU A 47 19.52 13.27 1.68
N ALA A 48 18.62 12.69 2.46
CA ALA A 48 17.38 12.10 1.94
C ALA A 48 16.51 13.15 1.23
N VAL A 49 16.30 14.30 1.85
CA VAL A 49 15.53 15.41 1.24
C VAL A 49 16.21 15.91 -0.03
N THR A 50 17.55 16.05 -0.03
CA THR A 50 18.29 16.48 -1.21
C THR A 50 18.10 15.50 -2.36
N ARG A 51 18.17 14.20 -2.12
CA ARG A 51 17.91 13.17 -3.15
C ARG A 51 16.48 13.26 -3.69
N ILE A 52 15.50 13.40 -2.82
CA ILE A 52 14.09 13.53 -3.22
C ILE A 52 13.88 14.78 -4.10
N LEU A 53 14.39 15.93 -3.68
CA LEU A 53 14.23 17.19 -4.42
C LEU A 53 15.00 17.22 -5.75
N ASN A 54 16.12 16.49 -5.85
CA ASN A 54 16.90 16.39 -7.07
C ASN A 54 16.37 15.30 -8.03
N ALA A 55 15.48 14.44 -7.56
CA ALA A 55 14.83 13.45 -8.42
C ALA A 55 13.95 14.15 -9.45
N LYS A 56 14.26 13.93 -10.72
CA LYS A 56 13.49 14.47 -11.86
C LYS A 56 12.89 13.30 -12.63
N PRO A 57 11.61 12.99 -12.41
CA PRO A 57 10.97 11.92 -13.17
C PRO A 57 10.81 12.34 -14.63
N TYR A 58 11.14 11.45 -15.54
CA TYR A 58 10.95 11.62 -16.97
C TYR A 58 10.11 10.47 -17.51
N LEU A 59 9.16 10.80 -18.38
CA LEU A 59 8.48 9.77 -19.18
C LEU A 59 9.45 9.31 -20.29
N VAL A 60 9.97 8.10 -20.15
CA VAL A 60 10.94 7.53 -21.09
C VAL A 60 10.29 6.60 -22.12
N GLY A 61 9.07 6.15 -21.87
CA GLY A 61 8.34 5.26 -22.77
C GLY A 61 7.09 4.67 -22.12
N MET A 62 6.44 3.82 -22.87
CA MET A 62 5.31 3.00 -22.41
C MET A 62 5.59 1.54 -22.77
N GLY A 63 5.15 0.62 -21.93
CA GLY A 63 5.34 -0.81 -22.13
C GLY A 63 4.36 -1.63 -21.31
N LYS A 64 4.25 -2.91 -21.59
CA LYS A 64 3.49 -3.85 -20.75
C LYS A 64 4.26 -4.11 -19.46
N ALA A 65 3.55 -4.25 -18.36
CA ALA A 65 4.17 -4.53 -17.06
C ALA A 65 5.01 -5.81 -17.11
N LEU A 66 4.54 -6.82 -17.83
CA LEU A 66 5.26 -8.08 -18.03
C LEU A 66 6.66 -7.90 -18.64
N ASP A 67 6.84 -6.90 -19.50
CA ASP A 67 8.08 -6.67 -20.24
C ASP A 67 9.04 -5.70 -19.52
N VAL A 68 8.49 -4.79 -18.71
CA VAL A 68 9.27 -3.66 -18.14
C VAL A 68 9.50 -3.76 -16.63
N ILE A 69 8.67 -4.53 -15.91
CA ILE A 69 8.79 -4.65 -14.45
C ILE A 69 9.63 -5.89 -14.11
N THR A 70 10.71 -5.68 -13.38
CA THR A 70 11.61 -6.76 -12.97
C THR A 70 10.88 -7.81 -12.13
N GLY A 71 10.97 -9.07 -12.55
CA GLY A 71 10.36 -10.20 -11.85
C GLY A 71 8.86 -10.36 -12.08
N MET A 72 8.26 -9.58 -12.99
CA MET A 72 6.84 -9.74 -13.34
C MET A 72 6.58 -11.08 -14.02
N LYS A 73 5.44 -11.70 -13.73
CA LYS A 73 4.99 -12.99 -14.28
C LYS A 73 3.52 -12.87 -14.67
N LYS A 74 3.06 -13.77 -15.55
CA LYS A 74 1.67 -13.80 -16.02
C LYS A 74 0.63 -14.05 -14.92
N ASN A 75 1.02 -14.72 -13.83
CA ASN A 75 0.16 -14.99 -12.68
C ASN A 75 0.48 -14.13 -11.46
N LEU A 76 1.28 -13.08 -11.62
CA LEU A 76 1.67 -12.17 -10.53
C LEU A 76 0.91 -10.86 -10.64
N LEU A 77 0.23 -10.48 -9.56
CA LEU A 77 -0.41 -9.19 -9.41
C LEU A 77 0.32 -8.38 -8.34
N LEU A 78 0.71 -7.14 -8.70
CA LEU A 78 1.40 -6.26 -7.76
C LEU A 78 0.41 -5.27 -7.15
N HIS A 79 0.64 -4.93 -5.88
CA HIS A 79 -0.19 -4.00 -5.13
C HIS A 79 0.65 -2.96 -4.38
N ALA A 80 0.06 -1.81 -4.04
CA ALA A 80 0.67 -0.85 -3.15
C ALA A 80 0.56 -1.32 -1.69
N GLY A 81 1.52 -0.92 -0.86
CA GLY A 81 1.54 -1.23 0.57
C GLY A 81 2.32 -2.49 0.93
N PRO A 82 2.23 -2.93 2.19
CA PRO A 82 2.95 -4.10 2.68
C PRO A 82 2.37 -5.40 2.11
N PRO A 83 3.10 -6.52 2.23
CA PRO A 83 2.58 -7.83 1.84
C PRO A 83 1.24 -8.12 2.50
N VAL A 84 0.28 -8.58 1.72
CA VAL A 84 -1.07 -8.90 2.18
C VAL A 84 -1.61 -10.11 1.44
N THR A 85 -2.27 -11.00 2.16
CA THR A 85 -2.93 -12.18 1.59
C THR A 85 -4.36 -11.86 1.18
N TRP A 86 -4.91 -12.61 0.24
CA TRP A 86 -6.25 -12.41 -0.29
C TRP A 86 -7.34 -12.24 0.77
N ASP A 87 -7.32 -13.07 1.80
CA ASP A 87 -8.30 -13.02 2.90
C ASP A 87 -8.29 -11.70 3.66
N LYS A 88 -7.12 -11.07 3.76
CA LYS A 88 -6.88 -9.81 4.49
C LYS A 88 -7.01 -8.56 3.62
N MET A 89 -7.16 -8.70 2.33
CA MET A 89 -7.36 -7.56 1.43
C MET A 89 -8.69 -6.87 1.72
N CYS A 90 -8.68 -5.54 1.68
CA CYS A 90 -9.91 -4.74 1.78
C CYS A 90 -10.79 -4.89 0.53
N GLY A 91 -12.08 -4.56 0.66
CA GLY A 91 -13.05 -4.70 -0.44
C GLY A 91 -12.62 -4.05 -1.76
N PRO A 92 -12.17 -2.78 -1.77
CA PRO A 92 -11.67 -2.13 -2.99
C PRO A 92 -10.52 -2.87 -3.65
N MET A 93 -9.57 -3.40 -2.86
CA MET A 93 -8.44 -4.15 -3.38
C MET A 93 -8.87 -5.50 -3.97
N LYS A 94 -9.79 -6.21 -3.31
CA LYS A 94 -10.39 -7.44 -3.85
C LYS A 94 -11.09 -7.17 -5.19
N GLY A 95 -11.85 -6.08 -5.26
CA GLY A 95 -12.49 -5.66 -6.50
C GLY A 95 -11.48 -5.36 -7.62
N ALA A 96 -10.36 -4.73 -7.30
CA ALA A 96 -9.30 -4.46 -8.27
C ALA A 96 -8.62 -5.75 -8.76
N VAL A 97 -8.38 -6.72 -7.87
CA VAL A 97 -7.85 -8.06 -8.25
C VAL A 97 -8.80 -8.76 -9.21
N ILE A 98 -10.09 -8.85 -8.87
CA ILE A 98 -11.11 -9.46 -9.72
C ILE A 98 -11.16 -8.76 -11.07
N GLY A 99 -11.18 -7.42 -11.07
CA GLY A 99 -11.17 -6.63 -12.29
C GLY A 99 -9.94 -6.87 -13.16
N ALA A 100 -8.76 -6.98 -12.56
CA ALA A 100 -7.52 -7.32 -13.27
C ALA A 100 -7.58 -8.70 -13.93
N LEU A 101 -8.04 -9.72 -13.22
CA LEU A 101 -8.16 -11.08 -13.79
C LEU A 101 -9.14 -11.15 -14.96
N ILE A 102 -10.24 -10.40 -14.89
CA ILE A 102 -11.20 -10.32 -15.99
C ILE A 102 -10.60 -9.52 -17.16
N TYR A 103 -9.93 -8.41 -16.87
CA TYR A 103 -9.28 -7.57 -17.89
C TYR A 103 -8.19 -8.32 -18.67
N GLU A 104 -7.37 -9.12 -17.98
CA GLU A 104 -6.33 -9.94 -18.59
C GLU A 104 -6.89 -11.23 -19.27
N GLY A 105 -8.19 -11.47 -19.20
CA GLY A 105 -8.82 -12.66 -19.79
C GLY A 105 -8.49 -13.95 -19.04
N ILE A 106 -8.01 -13.87 -17.82
CA ILE A 106 -7.73 -15.04 -16.95
C ILE A 106 -9.03 -15.59 -16.38
N ALA A 107 -10.01 -14.74 -16.14
CA ALA A 107 -11.35 -15.11 -15.71
C ALA A 107 -12.42 -14.44 -16.59
N SER A 108 -13.54 -15.12 -16.77
CA SER A 108 -14.70 -14.61 -17.53
C SER A 108 -15.78 -13.98 -16.63
N SER A 109 -15.69 -14.19 -15.33
CA SER A 109 -16.67 -13.70 -14.35
C SER A 109 -16.05 -13.47 -12.98
N THR A 110 -16.75 -12.72 -12.14
CA THR A 110 -16.37 -12.50 -10.73
C THR A 110 -16.21 -13.81 -9.97
N GLN A 111 -17.15 -14.73 -10.13
CA GLN A 111 -17.14 -16.03 -9.43
C GLN A 111 -15.95 -16.90 -9.86
N GLU A 112 -15.59 -16.85 -11.13
CA GLU A 112 -14.42 -17.57 -11.63
C GLU A 112 -13.12 -16.93 -11.12
N ALA A 113 -13.00 -15.62 -11.14
CA ALA A 113 -11.87 -14.89 -10.60
C ALA A 113 -11.65 -15.20 -9.11
N GLU A 114 -12.70 -15.20 -8.30
CA GLU A 114 -12.62 -15.56 -6.88
C GLU A 114 -12.14 -17.00 -6.67
N LYS A 115 -12.57 -17.95 -7.48
CA LYS A 115 -12.11 -19.34 -7.42
C LYS A 115 -10.62 -19.46 -7.77
N ILE A 116 -10.18 -18.78 -8.83
CA ILE A 116 -8.78 -18.79 -9.26
C ILE A 116 -7.88 -18.18 -8.17
N VAL A 117 -8.29 -17.09 -7.55
CA VAL A 117 -7.53 -16.50 -6.43
C VAL A 117 -7.51 -17.44 -5.21
N ALA A 118 -8.65 -18.05 -4.88
CA ALA A 118 -8.75 -18.98 -3.76
C ALA A 118 -7.96 -20.28 -3.97
N SER A 119 -7.72 -20.71 -5.22
CA SER A 119 -6.88 -21.86 -5.51
C SER A 119 -5.39 -21.63 -5.26
N GLY A 120 -4.96 -20.37 -5.13
CA GLY A 120 -3.56 -20.01 -4.98
C GLY A 120 -2.77 -19.94 -6.28
N GLU A 121 -3.44 -19.97 -7.43
CA GLU A 121 -2.80 -19.85 -8.74
C GLU A 121 -2.24 -18.44 -9.00
N ILE A 122 -2.80 -17.43 -8.31
CA ILE A 122 -2.37 -16.04 -8.42
C ILE A 122 -1.43 -15.68 -7.27
N GLU A 123 -0.26 -15.19 -7.63
CA GLU A 123 0.73 -14.65 -6.70
C GLU A 123 0.45 -13.16 -6.47
N PHE A 124 0.73 -12.68 -5.24
CA PHE A 124 0.65 -11.26 -4.89
C PHE A 124 1.98 -10.79 -4.34
N SER A 125 2.42 -9.60 -4.77
CA SER A 125 3.64 -8.99 -4.25
C SER A 125 3.51 -7.46 -4.18
N PRO A 126 4.18 -6.82 -3.21
CA PRO A 126 4.25 -5.36 -3.14
C PRO A 126 5.00 -4.76 -4.32
N CYS A 127 4.47 -3.68 -4.88
CA CYS A 127 5.13 -2.96 -5.98
C CYS A 127 6.58 -2.57 -5.68
N HIS A 128 6.89 -2.19 -4.44
CA HIS A 128 8.24 -1.76 -4.05
C HIS A 128 9.28 -2.88 -4.08
N GLU A 129 8.88 -4.15 -3.99
CA GLU A 129 9.79 -5.31 -4.17
C GLU A 129 10.19 -5.50 -5.64
N HIS A 130 9.47 -4.88 -6.56
CA HIS A 130 9.70 -4.91 -8.01
C HIS A 130 10.18 -3.56 -8.58
N SER A 131 10.69 -2.66 -7.72
CA SER A 131 11.16 -1.32 -8.10
C SER A 131 10.12 -0.52 -8.89
N THR A 132 8.84 -0.73 -8.62
CA THR A 132 7.72 -0.06 -9.28
C THR A 132 6.74 0.55 -8.29
N VAL A 133 5.81 1.33 -8.80
CA VAL A 133 4.77 2.01 -8.03
C VAL A 133 3.42 1.62 -8.60
N GLY A 134 2.49 1.27 -7.73
CA GLY A 134 1.10 0.98 -8.09
C GLY A 134 0.12 1.99 -7.50
N PRO A 135 -1.10 2.06 -8.04
CA PRO A 135 -2.15 2.89 -7.50
C PRO A 135 -2.59 2.38 -6.11
N MET A 136 -3.00 3.31 -5.25
CA MET A 136 -3.58 2.95 -3.95
C MET A 136 -4.89 2.16 -4.16
N ALA A 137 -5.03 1.04 -3.46
CA ALA A 137 -6.15 0.09 -3.61
C ALA A 137 -6.37 -0.39 -5.06
N GLY A 138 -5.35 -0.25 -5.90
CA GLY A 138 -5.32 -0.77 -7.27
C GLY A 138 -4.31 -1.89 -7.43
N ILE A 139 -4.29 -2.46 -8.61
CA ILE A 139 -3.43 -3.58 -8.98
C ILE A 139 -2.65 -3.22 -10.24
N VAL A 140 -1.40 -3.67 -10.30
CA VAL A 140 -0.61 -3.71 -11.54
C VAL A 140 -0.65 -5.15 -12.04
N SER A 141 -1.26 -5.35 -13.19
CA SER A 141 -1.35 -6.65 -13.87
C SER A 141 -0.28 -6.78 -14.96
N PRO A 142 0.02 -7.97 -15.47
CA PRO A 142 1.05 -8.25 -16.46
C PRO A 142 0.97 -7.46 -17.77
#